data_47a25f3f4406a0cae2c32a58bc6c7355
#
_entry.id   47a25f3f4406a0cae2c32a58bc6c7355
#
_cell.length_a   1.000
_cell.length_b   1.000
_cell.length_c   1.000
_cell.angle_alpha   90.00
_cell.angle_beta   90.00
_cell.angle_gamma   90.00
#
_symmetry.space_group_name_H-M   'P 1'
#
loop_
_entity.id
_entity.type
_entity.pdbx_description
1 polymer ?
#
loop_
_entity_poly.entity_id
_entity_poly.type
_entity_poly.pdbx_seq_one_letter_code
_entity_poly.pdbx_strand_id
1 'polypeptide(L)'
;MNTDLKIAQAAVLEPIDKIAQKAGIPEEYLELYGKEKAKVNIKLMETLADKPDGKLVLVTAINPTKAGEGKSTTTIGLADGLAKINKNVMACLREPSLGPVFGLKGGATGGGYAQVVPMESINLHFTGDMHAITTANNLIAAILDNSIFQGNPLNIDPTRVTWKRCLDMNDRTLRDITIAQKKKSNGVEREDHFVITVASEVMAILCLSKDLQDFEKRIGRAVVAYTYDNQPVTVNDIQAAGAATVVMKEAINPNLVQTLEHTPTFIHGGPFANIAHGCNSVIATKMALKLADYVVTEAGFGADLGAEKFLDIKCRLAELNPSAVVVVATIRALKMHGGVEQENLDQPNVEAMLAGAKNLQKHIETVQSFKLPFIVAINKFAKDSKEEVDALLTWCHENNYPVAEADGWAKGGDGMLDLANKVVDITDHACKYQPIYDVNDSIETKITKICETVYGSPHVEFSELTNTKIQDFIKHGWDKLPVCMAKTPLSLSDDPTLKGRPENFVTHITDISVSAGAGFVVVYTGNVLTMPGLPKVPAAVNMGIDESGETYGLF
;
A
#
# COMPACT_ATOMS: atom_id res chain seq x y z
N MET A 1 -23.70 14.80 12.84
CA MET A 1 -22.47 14.01 13.06
C MET A 1 -21.30 14.91 12.75
N ASN A 2 -20.27 14.93 13.59
CA ASN A 2 -19.03 15.64 13.25
C ASN A 2 -18.37 14.91 12.09
N THR A 3 -17.81 15.68 11.13
CA THR A 3 -16.99 15.11 10.06
C THR A 3 -15.67 14.62 10.62
N ASP A 4 -14.97 13.74 9.91
CA ASP A 4 -13.66 13.23 10.30
C ASP A 4 -12.67 14.38 10.56
N LEU A 5 -12.70 15.41 9.71
CA LEU A 5 -11.90 16.63 9.86
C LEU A 5 -12.21 17.36 11.19
N LYS A 6 -13.49 17.56 11.52
CA LYS A 6 -13.88 18.25 12.77
C LYS A 6 -13.49 17.48 14.02
N ILE A 7 -13.53 16.15 13.97
CA ILE A 7 -13.06 15.29 15.07
C ILE A 7 -11.54 15.49 15.23
N ALA A 8 -10.79 15.47 14.14
CA ALA A 8 -9.34 15.67 14.17
C ALA A 8 -8.95 17.09 14.64
N GLN A 9 -9.65 18.14 14.18
CA GLN A 9 -9.41 19.54 14.58
C GLN A 9 -9.72 19.79 16.05
N ALA A 10 -10.71 19.08 16.61
CA ALA A 10 -11.06 19.17 18.04
C ALA A 10 -10.14 18.36 18.96
N ALA A 11 -9.23 17.56 18.40
CA ALA A 11 -8.35 16.70 19.18
C ALA A 11 -7.29 17.50 19.95
N VAL A 12 -7.04 17.08 21.18
CA VAL A 12 -5.93 17.61 22.00
C VAL A 12 -4.74 16.66 21.81
N LEU A 13 -3.72 17.12 21.08
CA LEU A 13 -2.54 16.32 20.78
C LEU A 13 -1.52 16.42 21.92
N GLU A 14 -0.90 15.30 22.24
CA GLU A 14 0.31 15.32 23.07
C GLU A 14 1.52 15.79 22.24
N PRO A 15 2.49 16.49 22.87
CA PRO A 15 3.75 16.80 22.22
C PRO A 15 4.45 15.51 21.71
N ILE A 16 5.01 15.57 20.50
CA ILE A 16 5.53 14.37 19.82
C ILE A 16 6.72 13.74 20.57
N ASP A 17 7.47 14.50 21.33
CA ASP A 17 8.53 13.99 22.20
C ASP A 17 7.97 13.08 23.32
N LYS A 18 6.77 13.36 23.83
CA LYS A 18 6.06 12.49 24.78
C LYS A 18 5.61 11.19 24.13
N ILE A 19 5.10 11.27 22.91
CA ILE A 19 4.75 10.09 22.12
C ILE A 19 5.99 9.23 21.83
N ALA A 20 7.11 9.87 21.49
CA ALA A 20 8.39 9.17 21.30
C ALA A 20 8.87 8.49 22.60
N GLN A 21 8.77 9.19 23.72
CA GLN A 21 9.09 8.61 25.04
C GLN A 21 8.21 7.39 25.36
N LYS A 22 6.90 7.47 25.08
CA LYS A 22 5.96 6.35 25.23
C LYS A 22 6.35 5.16 24.36
N ALA A 23 6.85 5.41 23.14
CA ALA A 23 7.36 4.39 22.23
C ALA A 23 8.76 3.88 22.57
N GLY A 24 9.43 4.44 23.60
CA GLY A 24 10.82 4.08 23.95
C GLY A 24 11.87 4.58 22.96
N ILE A 25 11.59 5.68 22.26
CA ILE A 25 12.50 6.32 21.30
C ILE A 25 13.27 7.43 22.03
N PRO A 26 14.62 7.34 22.12
CA PRO A 26 15.43 8.40 22.74
C PRO A 26 15.42 9.70 21.92
N GLU A 27 15.52 10.83 22.62
CA GLU A 27 15.42 12.18 22.03
C GLU A 27 16.51 12.43 20.97
N GLU A 28 17.72 11.90 21.14
CA GLU A 28 18.81 12.05 20.17
C GLU A 28 18.55 11.43 18.79
N TYR A 29 17.52 10.58 18.66
CA TYR A 29 17.08 10.02 17.38
C TYR A 29 15.87 10.73 16.77
N LEU A 30 15.37 11.82 17.42
CA LEU A 30 14.23 12.58 16.94
C LEU A 30 14.68 13.81 16.17
N GLU A 31 14.08 14.02 15.01
CA GLU A 31 14.09 15.27 14.26
C GLU A 31 12.69 15.84 14.25
N LEU A 32 12.47 16.92 15.01
CA LEU A 32 11.16 17.51 15.22
C LEU A 32 10.70 18.32 13.99
N TYR A 33 9.51 18.02 13.52
CA TYR A 33 8.77 18.78 12.50
C TYR A 33 7.61 19.53 13.18
N GLY A 34 7.92 20.50 13.99
CA GLY A 34 6.98 21.18 14.88
C GLY A 34 6.74 20.38 16.16
N LYS A 35 5.54 20.54 16.77
CA LYS A 35 5.23 19.94 18.06
C LYS A 35 4.52 18.58 17.97
N GLU A 36 4.00 18.25 16.80
CA GLU A 36 3.00 17.18 16.61
C GLU A 36 3.49 16.01 15.78
N LYS A 37 4.66 16.16 15.15
CA LYS A 37 5.26 15.15 14.29
C LYS A 37 6.78 15.21 14.34
N ALA A 38 7.44 14.09 14.08
CA ALA A 38 8.89 13.99 14.02
C ALA A 38 9.32 12.93 13.02
N LYS A 39 10.55 13.02 12.54
CA LYS A 39 11.23 11.87 11.93
C LYS A 39 12.07 11.14 12.96
N VAL A 40 12.18 9.83 12.80
CA VAL A 40 13.01 8.98 13.65
C VAL A 40 14.20 8.49 12.84
N ASN A 41 15.40 8.84 13.30
CA ASN A 41 16.63 8.49 12.61
C ASN A 41 16.83 6.96 12.59
N ILE A 42 17.07 6.41 11.38
CA ILE A 42 17.25 4.97 11.17
C ILE A 42 18.43 4.37 11.97
N LYS A 43 19.39 5.19 12.41
CA LYS A 43 20.48 4.76 13.28
C LYS A 43 20.00 4.18 14.63
N LEU A 44 18.77 4.52 15.04
CA LEU A 44 18.14 3.89 16.20
C LEU A 44 18.13 2.35 16.07
N MET A 45 18.02 1.80 14.85
CA MET A 45 18.03 0.36 14.61
C MET A 45 19.31 -0.33 15.08
N GLU A 46 20.44 0.37 15.10
CA GLU A 46 21.72 -0.17 15.61
C GLU A 46 21.64 -0.47 17.11
N THR A 47 20.96 0.40 17.86
CA THR A 47 20.77 0.23 19.32
C THR A 47 19.68 -0.79 19.67
N LEU A 48 18.81 -1.10 18.73
CA LEU A 48 17.70 -2.04 18.90
C LEU A 48 18.01 -3.45 18.36
N ALA A 49 19.20 -3.68 17.82
CA ALA A 49 19.53 -4.91 17.09
C ALA A 49 19.27 -6.19 17.91
N ASP A 50 19.62 -6.18 19.21
CA ASP A 50 19.50 -7.34 20.11
C ASP A 50 18.10 -7.50 20.74
N LYS A 51 17.19 -6.54 20.53
CA LYS A 51 15.81 -6.68 21.03
C LYS A 51 15.05 -7.71 20.18
N PRO A 52 14.21 -8.54 20.82
CA PRO A 52 13.33 -9.44 20.08
C PRO A 52 12.29 -8.62 19.28
N ASP A 53 11.81 -9.19 18.20
CA ASP A 53 10.69 -8.61 17.44
C ASP A 53 9.37 -8.84 18.17
N GLY A 54 8.51 -7.83 18.16
CA GLY A 54 7.12 -7.96 18.58
C GLY A 54 6.27 -8.75 17.56
N LYS A 55 5.00 -8.93 17.87
CA LYS A 55 4.03 -9.64 17.06
C LYS A 55 3.51 -8.73 15.94
N LEU A 56 3.67 -9.15 14.69
CA LEU A 56 3.21 -8.40 13.51
C LEU A 56 1.81 -8.84 13.12
N VAL A 57 0.85 -7.91 13.17
CA VAL A 57 -0.55 -8.13 12.79
C VAL A 57 -0.84 -7.37 11.50
N LEU A 58 -1.19 -8.09 10.45
CA LEU A 58 -1.59 -7.52 9.17
C LEU A 58 -3.11 -7.31 9.12
N VAL A 59 -3.56 -6.12 8.77
CA VAL A 59 -4.96 -5.82 8.46
C VAL A 59 -5.14 -5.77 6.95
N THR A 60 -6.02 -6.60 6.43
CA THR A 60 -6.43 -6.65 5.04
C THR A 60 -7.96 -6.62 4.93
N ALA A 61 -8.52 -6.78 3.75
CA ALA A 61 -9.96 -6.79 3.55
C ALA A 61 -10.38 -7.72 2.40
N ILE A 62 -11.67 -7.84 2.21
CA ILE A 62 -12.30 -8.38 1.00
C ILE A 62 -12.17 -7.40 -0.17
N ASN A 63 -12.57 -7.79 -1.39
CA ASN A 63 -12.60 -6.87 -2.53
C ASN A 63 -13.48 -5.65 -2.22
N PRO A 64 -12.97 -4.41 -2.46
CA PRO A 64 -13.61 -3.21 -1.95
C PRO A 64 -14.78 -2.73 -2.79
N THR A 65 -15.70 -2.01 -2.12
CA THR A 65 -16.63 -1.07 -2.77
C THR A 65 -15.92 0.24 -3.15
N LYS A 66 -16.60 1.10 -3.88
CA LYS A 66 -16.09 2.47 -4.17
C LYS A 66 -15.89 3.32 -2.92
N ALA A 67 -16.61 3.02 -1.84
CA ALA A 67 -16.49 3.73 -0.56
C ALA A 67 -15.28 3.28 0.28
N GLY A 68 -14.66 2.14 -0.07
CA GLY A 68 -13.62 1.49 0.73
C GLY A 68 -14.20 0.68 1.89
N GLU A 69 -13.35 -0.15 2.51
CA GLU A 69 -13.77 -1.11 3.56
C GLU A 69 -13.32 -0.72 4.96
N GLY A 70 -12.72 0.48 5.11
CA GLY A 70 -12.28 0.98 6.41
C GLY A 70 -11.10 0.25 7.03
N LYS A 71 -10.18 -0.29 6.22
CA LYS A 71 -8.95 -0.93 6.72
C LYS A 71 -8.15 -0.04 7.63
N SER A 72 -7.85 1.20 7.22
CA SER A 72 -7.06 2.14 8.01
C SER A 72 -7.76 2.46 9.34
N THR A 73 -9.07 2.67 9.32
CA THR A 73 -9.88 2.84 10.54
C THR A 73 -9.80 1.62 11.46
N THR A 74 -9.90 0.40 10.88
CA THR A 74 -9.75 -0.84 11.66
C THR A 74 -8.33 -1.01 12.19
N THR A 75 -7.30 -0.69 11.41
CA THR A 75 -5.89 -0.77 11.82
C THR A 75 -5.59 0.15 13.00
N ILE A 76 -6.01 1.41 12.89
CA ILE A 76 -5.82 2.42 13.94
C ILE A 76 -6.63 2.07 15.19
N GLY A 77 -7.92 1.78 15.01
CA GLY A 77 -8.79 1.40 16.11
C GLY A 77 -8.30 0.12 16.83
N LEU A 78 -7.80 -0.87 16.11
CA LEU A 78 -7.20 -2.07 16.71
C LEU A 78 -5.94 -1.74 17.52
N ALA A 79 -5.09 -0.85 17.02
CA ALA A 79 -3.92 -0.39 17.78
C ALA A 79 -4.35 0.30 19.08
N ASP A 80 -5.35 1.20 19.01
CA ASP A 80 -5.92 1.84 20.20
C ASP A 80 -6.59 0.83 21.14
N GLY A 81 -7.33 -0.15 20.60
CA GLY A 81 -7.94 -1.23 21.40
C GLY A 81 -6.90 -2.09 22.12
N LEU A 82 -5.79 -2.43 21.46
CA LEU A 82 -4.66 -3.13 22.08
C LEU A 82 -4.01 -2.30 23.20
N ALA A 83 -3.83 -0.99 22.96
CA ALA A 83 -3.32 -0.08 23.98
C ALA A 83 -4.24 -0.02 25.21
N LYS A 84 -5.59 -0.01 25.02
CA LYS A 84 -6.58 -0.02 26.11
C LYS A 84 -6.55 -1.29 26.96
N ILE A 85 -6.15 -2.42 26.39
CA ILE A 85 -5.94 -3.66 27.16
C ILE A 85 -4.47 -3.80 27.63
N ASN A 86 -3.78 -2.66 27.78
CA ASN A 86 -2.42 -2.55 28.31
C ASN A 86 -1.35 -3.30 27.51
N LYS A 87 -1.49 -3.41 26.21
CA LYS A 87 -0.41 -3.91 25.34
C LYS A 87 0.48 -2.73 24.89
N ASN A 88 1.79 -2.97 24.84
CA ASN A 88 2.70 -2.05 24.19
C ASN A 88 2.56 -2.23 22.67
N VAL A 89 2.01 -1.24 21.98
CA VAL A 89 1.62 -1.34 20.57
C VAL A 89 2.02 -0.11 19.78
N MET A 90 2.38 -0.32 18.53
CA MET A 90 2.54 0.72 17.51
C MET A 90 1.75 0.37 16.25
N ALA A 91 1.24 1.38 15.56
CA ALA A 91 0.71 1.23 14.22
C ALA A 91 1.76 1.62 13.16
N CYS A 92 1.71 0.97 12.00
CA CYS A 92 2.53 1.32 10.83
C CYS A 92 1.64 1.48 9.60
N LEU A 93 1.56 2.70 9.07
CA LEU A 93 0.65 3.08 8.00
C LEU A 93 1.41 3.59 6.77
N ARG A 94 0.70 3.63 5.65
CA ARG A 94 1.18 4.27 4.43
C ARG A 94 0.95 5.78 4.49
N GLU A 95 1.88 6.51 3.88
CA GLU A 95 1.72 7.94 3.66
C GLU A 95 0.74 8.19 2.51
N PRO A 96 -0.26 9.09 2.68
CA PRO A 96 -1.21 9.41 1.63
C PRO A 96 -0.57 10.26 0.52
N SER A 97 -1.03 10.04 -0.72
CA SER A 97 -0.70 10.84 -1.90
C SER A 97 -1.72 11.96 -2.10
N LEU A 98 -1.28 13.12 -2.56
CA LEU A 98 -2.15 14.28 -2.82
C LEU A 98 -3.20 14.01 -3.90
N GLY A 99 -2.85 13.26 -4.94
CA GLY A 99 -3.77 12.98 -6.04
C GLY A 99 -5.10 12.37 -5.58
N PRO A 100 -5.12 11.24 -4.84
CA PRO A 100 -6.33 10.68 -4.25
C PRO A 100 -7.05 11.64 -3.30
N VAL A 101 -6.32 12.39 -2.48
CA VAL A 101 -6.88 13.36 -1.52
C VAL A 101 -7.71 14.43 -2.23
N PHE A 102 -7.19 15.02 -3.30
CA PHE A 102 -7.91 16.01 -4.11
C PHE A 102 -8.87 15.40 -5.14
N GLY A 103 -8.75 14.10 -5.41
CA GLY A 103 -9.54 13.39 -6.43
C GLY A 103 -10.83 12.81 -5.90
N LEU A 104 -10.77 11.61 -5.34
CA LEU A 104 -11.95 10.80 -4.99
C LEU A 104 -12.15 10.75 -3.51
N LYS A 105 -11.67 11.31 -2.59
CA LYS A 105 -11.83 11.03 -1.16
C LYS A 105 -10.98 9.83 -0.71
N GLY A 106 -10.29 9.98 0.37
CA GLY A 106 -9.60 8.92 1.06
C GLY A 106 -8.16 9.26 1.35
N GLY A 107 -7.95 10.01 2.41
CA GLY A 107 -6.68 10.04 3.12
C GLY A 107 -6.43 8.68 3.78
N ALA A 108 -5.17 8.37 4.07
CA ALA A 108 -4.79 7.15 4.80
C ALA A 108 -4.77 7.38 6.32
N THR A 109 -5.54 8.35 6.83
CA THR A 109 -5.54 8.76 8.25
C THR A 109 -6.61 8.10 9.10
N GLY A 110 -7.37 7.15 8.53
CA GLY A 110 -8.53 6.56 9.22
C GLY A 110 -9.77 7.44 9.17
N GLY A 111 -10.71 7.27 10.08
CA GLY A 111 -11.95 8.03 10.13
C GLY A 111 -12.67 7.91 11.48
N GLY A 112 -13.61 8.82 11.75
CA GLY A 112 -14.31 8.90 13.02
C GLY A 112 -13.35 9.09 14.19
N TYR A 113 -13.53 8.28 15.22
CA TYR A 113 -12.67 8.29 16.40
C TYR A 113 -11.43 7.37 16.29
N ALA A 114 -11.25 6.67 15.17
CA ALA A 114 -10.05 5.91 14.87
C ALA A 114 -9.24 6.60 13.77
N GLN A 115 -8.51 7.65 14.13
CA GLN A 115 -7.70 8.47 13.23
C GLN A 115 -6.29 8.67 13.76
N VAL A 116 -5.34 8.88 12.84
CA VAL A 116 -4.02 9.46 13.13
C VAL A 116 -4.02 10.96 12.91
N VAL A 117 -3.33 11.67 13.79
CA VAL A 117 -3.26 13.13 13.83
C VAL A 117 -1.81 13.61 13.89
N PRO A 118 -1.49 14.79 13.31
CA PRO A 118 -2.37 15.83 12.75
C PRO A 118 -2.86 15.49 11.32
N MET A 119 -4.15 15.27 11.15
CA MET A 119 -4.76 14.74 9.91
C MET A 119 -4.48 15.62 8.69
N GLU A 120 -4.65 16.93 8.80
CA GLU A 120 -4.43 17.87 7.68
C GLU A 120 -2.98 17.82 7.19
N SER A 121 -2.02 17.88 8.11
CA SER A 121 -0.60 17.84 7.77
C SER A 121 -0.21 16.53 7.09
N ILE A 122 -0.73 15.39 7.59
CA ILE A 122 -0.46 14.06 7.03
C ILE A 122 -1.00 13.96 5.60
N ASN A 123 -2.20 14.46 5.34
CA ASN A 123 -2.85 14.37 4.02
C ASN A 123 -2.34 15.40 2.99
N LEU A 124 -1.58 16.42 3.42
CA LEU A 124 -1.05 17.46 2.54
C LEU A 124 0.47 17.33 2.36
N HIS A 125 1.26 18.15 3.03
CA HIS A 125 2.71 18.18 2.82
C HIS A 125 3.53 17.50 3.92
N PHE A 126 2.93 16.78 4.76
CA PHE A 126 3.46 16.02 5.90
C PHE A 126 4.88 16.42 6.37
N THR A 127 5.93 15.74 5.86
CA THR A 127 7.36 16.02 6.16
C THR A 127 8.21 16.17 4.90
N GLY A 128 7.60 16.12 3.71
CA GLY A 128 8.28 16.31 2.43
C GLY A 128 8.74 15.04 1.73
N ASP A 129 8.37 13.84 2.20
CA ASP A 129 8.81 12.58 1.58
C ASP A 129 8.30 12.44 0.15
N MET A 130 7.04 12.81 -0.13
CA MET A 130 6.48 12.78 -1.49
C MET A 130 7.23 13.73 -2.43
N HIS A 131 7.64 14.91 -1.94
CA HIS A 131 8.47 15.85 -2.71
C HIS A 131 9.86 15.26 -3.00
N ALA A 132 10.50 14.64 -2.02
CA ALA A 132 11.82 14.02 -2.19
C ALA A 132 11.77 12.88 -3.22
N ILE A 133 10.77 12.01 -3.15
CA ILE A 133 10.56 10.92 -4.11
C ILE A 133 10.34 11.47 -5.51
N THR A 134 9.45 12.46 -5.67
CA THR A 134 9.17 13.12 -6.95
C THR A 134 10.45 13.74 -7.53
N THR A 135 11.22 14.43 -6.70
CA THR A 135 12.47 15.10 -7.11
C THR A 135 13.52 14.07 -7.52
N ALA A 136 13.74 13.02 -6.73
CA ALA A 136 14.72 11.96 -7.07
C ALA A 136 14.35 11.26 -8.39
N ASN A 137 13.06 10.94 -8.58
CA ASN A 137 12.57 10.32 -9.80
C ASN A 137 12.79 11.22 -11.04
N ASN A 138 12.45 12.50 -10.93
CA ASN A 138 12.56 13.44 -12.04
C ASN A 138 14.00 13.89 -12.30
N LEU A 139 14.88 13.86 -11.29
CA LEU A 139 16.32 14.04 -11.46
C LEU A 139 16.91 12.93 -12.35
N ILE A 140 16.55 11.67 -12.10
CA ILE A 140 16.97 10.54 -12.93
C ILE A 140 16.48 10.73 -14.37
N ALA A 141 15.22 11.11 -14.58
CA ALA A 141 14.67 11.37 -15.90
C ALA A 141 15.42 12.51 -16.63
N ALA A 142 15.74 13.60 -15.91
CA ALA A 142 16.48 14.72 -16.48
C ALA A 142 17.92 14.36 -16.87
N ILE A 143 18.63 13.58 -16.03
CA ILE A 143 19.99 13.10 -16.32
C ILE A 143 19.97 12.17 -17.54
N LEU A 144 18.99 11.28 -17.62
CA LEU A 144 18.80 10.37 -18.76
C LEU A 144 18.62 11.14 -20.08
N ASP A 145 17.68 12.08 -20.13
CA ASP A 145 17.43 12.88 -21.33
C ASP A 145 18.64 13.78 -21.68
N ASN A 146 19.33 14.31 -20.65
CA ASN A 146 20.57 15.05 -20.89
C ASN A 146 21.68 14.17 -21.47
N SER A 147 21.83 12.92 -21.02
CA SER A 147 22.80 11.97 -21.58
C SER A 147 22.53 11.67 -23.07
N ILE A 148 21.25 11.45 -23.40
CA ILE A 148 20.84 11.24 -24.81
C ILE A 148 21.15 12.50 -25.65
N PHE A 149 20.84 13.69 -25.14
CA PHE A 149 21.06 14.96 -25.84
C PHE A 149 22.54 15.31 -26.04
N GLN A 150 23.40 15.03 -25.06
CA GLN A 150 24.82 15.36 -25.05
C GLN A 150 25.69 14.31 -25.80
N GLY A 151 25.14 13.66 -26.79
CA GLY A 151 25.85 12.76 -27.67
C GLY A 151 25.59 11.26 -27.45
N ASN A 152 24.69 10.92 -26.55
CA ASN A 152 24.21 9.55 -26.32
C ASN A 152 25.33 8.49 -26.20
N PRO A 153 26.27 8.66 -25.25
CA PRO A 153 27.44 7.79 -25.14
C PRO A 153 27.10 6.33 -24.82
N LEU A 154 25.90 6.07 -24.30
CA LEU A 154 25.40 4.74 -23.96
C LEU A 154 24.61 4.08 -25.09
N ASN A 155 24.51 4.70 -26.25
CA ASN A 155 23.79 4.18 -27.42
C ASN A 155 22.30 3.86 -27.10
N ILE A 156 21.66 4.70 -26.26
CA ILE A 156 20.26 4.53 -25.86
C ILE A 156 19.34 4.76 -27.07
N ASP A 157 18.36 3.87 -27.26
CA ASP A 157 17.24 4.11 -28.16
C ASP A 157 16.20 5.04 -27.48
N PRO A 158 16.02 6.28 -27.96
CA PRO A 158 15.08 7.23 -27.33
C PRO A 158 13.62 6.76 -27.35
N THR A 159 13.26 5.83 -28.24
CA THR A 159 11.91 5.25 -28.30
C THR A 159 11.70 4.14 -27.25
N ARG A 160 12.76 3.74 -26.57
CA ARG A 160 12.76 2.64 -25.58
C ARG A 160 13.15 3.12 -24.17
N VAL A 161 12.87 4.36 -23.87
CA VAL A 161 12.98 4.89 -22.49
C VAL A 161 11.83 4.34 -21.67
N THR A 162 12.15 3.64 -20.58
CA THR A 162 11.17 3.02 -19.67
C THR A 162 10.91 3.86 -18.43
N TRP A 163 11.87 4.73 -18.06
CA TRP A 163 11.75 5.58 -16.89
C TRP A 163 10.80 6.75 -17.14
N LYS A 164 9.74 6.81 -16.33
CA LYS A 164 8.70 7.83 -16.44
C LYS A 164 8.95 8.97 -15.45
N ARG A 165 8.53 10.18 -15.80
CA ARG A 165 8.45 11.30 -14.86
C ARG A 165 7.31 11.06 -13.88
N CYS A 166 7.31 11.75 -12.74
CA CYS A 166 6.21 11.64 -11.80
C CYS A 166 5.74 13.00 -11.28
N LEU A 167 4.47 13.03 -10.88
CA LEU A 167 3.80 14.15 -10.24
C LEU A 167 2.82 13.60 -9.21
N ASP A 168 2.80 14.16 -7.99
CA ASP A 168 1.88 13.69 -6.95
C ASP A 168 0.50 14.34 -7.08
N MET A 169 -0.12 14.18 -8.25
CA MET A 169 -1.47 14.67 -8.58
C MET A 169 -2.14 13.78 -9.62
N ASN A 170 -3.47 13.69 -9.57
CA ASN A 170 -4.25 13.01 -10.59
C ASN A 170 -4.40 13.92 -11.82
N ASP A 171 -3.68 13.61 -12.89
CA ASP A 171 -3.76 14.38 -14.14
C ASP A 171 -3.69 13.47 -15.37
N ARG A 172 -4.85 13.15 -15.95
CA ARG A 172 -4.95 12.29 -17.13
C ARG A 172 -4.31 12.86 -18.37
N THR A 173 -4.09 14.19 -18.44
CA THR A 173 -3.51 14.84 -19.61
C THR A 173 -2.01 14.56 -19.75
N LEU A 174 -1.38 14.06 -18.67
CA LEU A 174 0.02 13.71 -18.64
C LEU A 174 0.33 12.24 -18.98
N ARG A 175 -0.69 11.46 -19.37
CA ARG A 175 -0.50 10.03 -19.71
C ARG A 175 0.32 9.82 -20.96
N ASP A 176 0.02 10.63 -21.99
CA ASP A 176 0.68 10.54 -23.29
C ASP A 176 1.06 11.96 -23.71
N ILE A 177 2.37 12.27 -23.64
CA ILE A 177 2.92 13.59 -23.95
C ILE A 177 4.13 13.45 -24.87
N THR A 178 4.43 14.50 -25.61
CA THR A 178 5.67 14.62 -26.38
C THR A 178 6.55 15.69 -25.74
N ILE A 179 7.78 15.33 -25.40
CA ILE A 179 8.75 16.24 -24.78
C ILE A 179 9.78 16.74 -25.80
N ALA A 180 10.54 17.76 -25.40
CA ALA A 180 11.62 18.40 -26.17
C ALA A 180 11.20 18.94 -27.54
N GLN A 181 9.91 19.31 -27.71
CA GLN A 181 9.37 19.85 -28.95
C GLN A 181 9.94 21.24 -29.30
N LYS A 182 9.77 21.65 -30.56
CA LYS A 182 9.99 22.97 -31.16
C LYS A 182 11.45 23.34 -31.43
N LYS A 183 12.37 23.22 -30.48
CA LYS A 183 13.77 23.64 -30.62
C LYS A 183 14.72 22.49 -30.34
N LYS A 184 15.73 22.31 -31.19
CA LYS A 184 16.79 21.30 -30.97
C LYS A 184 17.52 21.48 -29.63
N SER A 185 17.58 22.70 -29.10
CA SER A 185 18.17 22.99 -27.79
C SER A 185 17.34 22.47 -26.60
N ASN A 186 16.09 22.03 -26.83
CA ASN A 186 15.23 21.48 -25.78
C ASN A 186 15.53 20.01 -25.48
N GLY A 187 16.33 19.34 -26.33
CA GLY A 187 16.64 17.92 -26.17
C GLY A 187 16.31 17.12 -27.41
N VAL A 188 16.18 15.82 -27.26
CA VAL A 188 15.75 14.88 -28.31
C VAL A 188 14.23 14.69 -28.17
N GLU A 189 13.49 15.02 -29.22
CA GLU A 189 12.02 14.84 -29.23
C GLU A 189 11.67 13.36 -29.12
N ARG A 190 10.82 13.02 -28.15
CA ARG A 190 10.30 11.67 -27.93
C ARG A 190 8.98 11.70 -27.18
N GLU A 191 8.26 10.61 -27.24
CA GLU A 191 7.10 10.39 -26.40
C GLU A 191 7.52 10.10 -24.95
N ASP A 192 6.74 10.58 -24.01
CA ASP A 192 6.91 10.37 -22.58
C ASP A 192 5.55 10.25 -21.89
N HIS A 193 5.59 10.03 -20.59
CA HIS A 193 4.39 9.80 -19.79
C HIS A 193 4.71 10.07 -18.31
N PHE A 194 3.79 10.63 -17.58
CA PHE A 194 3.91 10.76 -16.14
C PHE A 194 3.20 9.62 -15.43
N VAL A 195 3.77 9.21 -14.31
CA VAL A 195 3.08 8.39 -13.30
C VAL A 195 2.82 9.23 -12.05
N ILE A 196 1.83 8.85 -11.26
CA ILE A 196 1.68 9.49 -9.95
C ILE A 196 2.85 9.05 -9.04
N THR A 197 3.32 9.92 -8.16
CA THR A 197 4.53 9.68 -7.34
C THR A 197 4.49 8.33 -6.61
N VAL A 198 3.34 7.93 -6.09
CA VAL A 198 3.16 6.64 -5.39
C VAL A 198 3.15 5.41 -6.31
N ALA A 199 3.13 5.60 -7.63
CA ALA A 199 3.32 4.54 -8.62
C ALA A 199 4.75 4.47 -9.16
N SER A 200 5.63 5.40 -8.77
CA SER A 200 7.03 5.40 -9.19
C SER A 200 7.82 4.24 -8.59
N GLU A 201 8.84 3.77 -9.31
CA GLU A 201 9.74 2.75 -8.78
C GLU A 201 10.54 3.28 -7.57
N VAL A 202 10.85 4.59 -7.52
CA VAL A 202 11.53 5.23 -6.37
C VAL A 202 10.73 5.04 -5.08
N MET A 203 9.40 5.18 -5.12
CA MET A 203 8.52 4.90 -3.98
C MET A 203 8.61 3.44 -3.53
N ALA A 204 8.58 2.49 -4.46
CA ALA A 204 8.70 1.08 -4.15
C ALA A 204 10.09 0.74 -3.56
N ILE A 205 11.15 1.33 -4.11
CA ILE A 205 12.53 1.18 -3.62
C ILE A 205 12.65 1.71 -2.19
N LEU A 206 12.15 2.92 -1.89
CA LEU A 206 12.13 3.47 -0.54
C LEU A 206 11.49 2.49 0.44
N CYS A 207 10.32 1.94 0.08
CA CYS A 207 9.56 1.06 0.97
C CYS A 207 10.21 -0.31 1.19
N LEU A 208 11.08 -0.76 0.30
CA LEU A 208 11.79 -2.05 0.41
C LEU A 208 13.24 -1.93 0.86
N SER A 209 13.76 -0.71 0.98
CA SER A 209 15.13 -0.44 1.43
C SER A 209 15.28 -0.65 2.94
N LYS A 210 16.48 -1.05 3.35
CA LYS A 210 16.86 -1.24 4.76
C LYS A 210 17.55 0.00 5.34
N ASP A 211 18.25 0.75 4.50
CA ASP A 211 19.02 1.95 4.81
C ASP A 211 19.33 2.74 3.52
N LEU A 212 20.08 3.85 3.63
CA LEU A 212 20.49 4.67 2.47
C LEU A 212 21.43 3.92 1.52
N GLN A 213 22.31 3.08 2.02
CA GLN A 213 23.23 2.31 1.20
C GLN A 213 22.48 1.25 0.39
N ASP A 214 21.50 0.59 1.00
CA ASP A 214 20.61 -0.34 0.28
C ASP A 214 19.74 0.40 -0.72
N PHE A 215 19.23 1.61 -0.38
CA PHE A 215 18.52 2.48 -1.32
C PHE A 215 19.39 2.80 -2.54
N GLU A 216 20.65 3.23 -2.34
CA GLU A 216 21.57 3.56 -3.44
C GLU A 216 21.84 2.35 -4.34
N LYS A 217 22.08 1.18 -3.75
CA LYS A 217 22.26 -0.07 -4.50
C LYS A 217 21.02 -0.44 -5.30
N ARG A 218 19.85 -0.30 -4.70
CA ARG A 218 18.57 -0.61 -5.36
C ARG A 218 18.28 0.37 -6.50
N ILE A 219 18.33 1.68 -6.24
CA ILE A 219 18.07 2.67 -7.29
C ILE A 219 19.07 2.55 -8.42
N GLY A 220 20.35 2.25 -8.12
CA GLY A 220 21.41 2.08 -9.11
C GLY A 220 21.15 1.00 -10.15
N ARG A 221 20.47 -0.09 -9.79
CA ARG A 221 20.13 -1.19 -10.71
C ARG A 221 18.79 -1.01 -11.42
N ALA A 222 18.01 0.03 -11.09
CA ALA A 222 16.75 0.30 -11.77
C ALA A 222 16.99 0.57 -13.26
N VAL A 223 16.17 -0.05 -14.12
CA VAL A 223 16.29 0.06 -15.58
C VAL A 223 15.59 1.33 -16.05
N VAL A 224 16.31 2.20 -16.78
CA VAL A 224 15.79 3.48 -17.26
C VAL A 224 15.49 3.50 -18.75
N ALA A 225 16.18 2.66 -19.53
CA ALA A 225 16.02 2.58 -20.98
C ALA A 225 16.65 1.29 -21.52
N TYR A 226 16.55 1.09 -22.85
CA TYR A 226 17.30 0.06 -23.57
C TYR A 226 18.10 0.70 -24.69
N THR A 227 19.25 0.09 -25.00
CA THR A 227 20.08 0.45 -26.17
C THR A 227 19.43 -0.03 -27.46
N TYR A 228 19.93 0.45 -28.61
CA TYR A 228 19.54 -0.07 -29.93
C TYR A 228 19.80 -1.58 -30.07
N ASP A 229 20.78 -2.12 -29.31
CA ASP A 229 21.12 -3.56 -29.27
C ASP A 229 20.35 -4.34 -28.19
N ASN A 230 19.25 -3.78 -27.69
CA ASN A 230 18.38 -4.39 -26.69
C ASN A 230 19.06 -4.68 -25.33
N GLN A 231 20.08 -3.92 -24.93
CA GLN A 231 20.68 -4.04 -23.61
C GLN A 231 20.02 -3.06 -22.64
N PRO A 232 19.71 -3.47 -21.39
CA PRO A 232 19.17 -2.57 -20.39
C PRO A 232 20.22 -1.53 -19.99
N VAL A 233 19.79 -0.29 -19.84
CA VAL A 233 20.55 0.82 -19.27
C VAL A 233 19.99 1.12 -17.90
N THR A 234 20.85 1.20 -16.89
CA THR A 234 20.47 1.39 -15.49
C THR A 234 20.76 2.81 -15.03
N VAL A 235 20.24 3.15 -13.83
CA VAL A 235 20.55 4.42 -13.15
C VAL A 235 22.05 4.55 -12.86
N ASN A 236 22.76 3.43 -12.60
CA ASN A 236 24.22 3.43 -12.45
C ASN A 236 24.93 3.79 -13.74
N ASP A 237 24.46 3.31 -14.88
CA ASP A 237 25.10 3.59 -16.18
C ASP A 237 25.04 5.08 -16.53
N ILE A 238 23.95 5.78 -16.16
CA ILE A 238 23.82 7.24 -16.29
C ILE A 238 24.39 8.01 -15.08
N GLN A 239 25.01 7.32 -14.11
CA GLN A 239 25.66 7.90 -12.91
C GLN A 239 24.74 8.75 -12.02
N ALA A 240 23.45 8.43 -11.94
CA ALA A 240 22.47 9.21 -11.20
C ALA A 240 22.18 8.68 -9.78
N ALA A 241 22.65 7.48 -9.41
CA ALA A 241 22.29 6.81 -8.16
C ALA A 241 22.66 7.63 -6.90
N GLY A 242 23.90 8.13 -6.83
CA GLY A 242 24.37 8.93 -5.69
C GLY A 242 23.57 10.23 -5.51
N ALA A 243 23.29 10.97 -6.60
CA ALA A 243 22.51 12.20 -6.54
C ALA A 243 21.06 11.94 -6.10
N ALA A 244 20.42 10.88 -6.61
CA ALA A 244 19.09 10.47 -6.17
C ALA A 244 19.07 10.11 -4.67
N THR A 245 20.11 9.42 -4.18
CA THR A 245 20.24 9.03 -2.76
C THR A 245 20.41 10.26 -1.86
N VAL A 246 21.17 11.27 -2.29
CA VAL A 246 21.31 12.55 -1.55
C VAL A 246 19.96 13.24 -1.36
N VAL A 247 19.12 13.26 -2.39
CA VAL A 247 17.74 13.80 -2.30
C VAL A 247 16.89 13.06 -1.28
N MET A 248 17.09 11.74 -1.13
CA MET A 248 16.33 10.88 -0.23
C MET A 248 16.85 10.82 1.21
N LYS A 249 17.92 11.57 1.55
CA LYS A 249 18.62 11.49 2.84
C LYS A 249 17.72 11.65 4.06
N GLU A 250 16.76 12.56 4.02
CA GLU A 250 15.80 12.77 5.11
C GLU A 250 14.57 11.87 4.97
N ALA A 251 14.12 11.64 3.74
CA ALA A 251 12.95 10.84 3.44
C ALA A 251 13.11 9.34 3.81
N ILE A 252 14.33 8.85 4.02
CA ILE A 252 14.58 7.47 4.46
C ILE A 252 14.15 7.22 5.91
N ASN A 253 14.07 8.27 6.73
CA ASN A 253 13.68 8.20 8.13
C ASN A 253 12.16 8.16 8.27
N PRO A 254 11.58 7.20 9.01
CA PRO A 254 10.13 7.11 9.18
C PRO A 254 9.57 8.28 9.99
N ASN A 255 8.32 8.63 9.70
CA ASN A 255 7.60 9.71 10.37
C ASN A 255 6.83 9.16 11.57
N LEU A 256 7.03 9.78 12.74
CA LEU A 256 6.30 9.49 13.98
C LEU A 256 5.16 10.49 14.16
N VAL A 257 3.98 9.95 14.43
CA VAL A 257 2.75 10.67 14.80
C VAL A 257 2.01 9.89 15.88
N GLN A 258 0.79 10.28 16.18
CA GLN A 258 -0.08 9.65 17.18
C GLN A 258 -1.48 9.41 16.64
N THR A 259 -2.20 8.46 17.25
CA THR A 259 -3.64 8.34 17.06
C THR A 259 -4.37 9.39 17.93
N LEU A 260 -5.69 9.53 17.77
CA LEU A 260 -6.52 10.34 18.67
C LEU A 260 -6.43 9.90 20.14
N GLU A 261 -6.09 8.65 20.39
CA GLU A 261 -5.90 8.06 21.73
C GLU A 261 -4.41 7.97 22.13
N HIS A 262 -3.56 8.71 21.43
CA HIS A 262 -2.13 8.84 21.70
C HIS A 262 -1.31 7.53 21.56
N THR A 263 -1.76 6.62 20.70
CA THR A 263 -0.95 5.44 20.33
C THR A 263 0.14 5.86 19.33
N PRO A 264 1.42 5.56 19.61
CA PRO A 264 2.52 5.88 18.69
C PRO A 264 2.32 5.21 17.34
N THR A 265 2.49 5.97 16.27
CA THR A 265 2.25 5.48 14.89
C THR A 265 3.36 5.94 13.96
N PHE A 266 3.93 5.02 13.20
CA PHE A 266 4.78 5.35 12.07
C PHE A 266 3.96 5.47 10.79
N ILE A 267 4.23 6.54 10.03
CA ILE A 267 3.73 6.72 8.66
C ILE A 267 4.94 6.88 7.74
N HIS A 268 5.14 5.96 6.77
CA HIS A 268 6.31 6.02 5.94
C HIS A 268 6.14 5.27 4.62
N GLY A 269 6.22 6.00 3.50
CA GLY A 269 6.02 5.50 2.17
C GLY A 269 4.58 5.05 1.88
N GLY A 270 4.19 5.02 0.62
CA GLY A 270 2.81 4.73 0.24
C GLY A 270 2.66 4.20 -1.19
N PRO A 271 3.34 3.10 -1.58
CA PRO A 271 3.24 2.57 -2.93
C PRO A 271 1.82 2.06 -3.22
N PHE A 272 1.35 2.25 -4.45
CA PHE A 272 0.06 1.72 -4.88
C PHE A 272 0.06 0.19 -4.90
N ALA A 273 -1.02 -0.43 -4.41
CA ALA A 273 -1.15 -1.88 -4.33
C ALA A 273 -1.60 -2.54 -5.64
N ASN A 274 -2.01 -1.79 -6.65
CA ASN A 274 -2.39 -2.33 -7.95
C ASN A 274 -1.22 -2.42 -8.94
N ILE A 275 -0.07 -1.84 -8.63
CA ILE A 275 1.12 -1.87 -9.49
C ILE A 275 2.44 -2.08 -8.72
N ALA A 276 2.42 -1.90 -7.41
CA ALA A 276 3.52 -2.16 -6.51
C ALA A 276 3.05 -2.99 -5.31
N HIS A 277 3.87 -3.16 -4.29
CA HIS A 277 3.56 -4.05 -3.17
C HIS A 277 2.53 -3.47 -2.16
N GLY A 278 2.18 -2.19 -2.26
CA GLY A 278 1.04 -1.61 -1.55
C GLY A 278 1.12 -1.57 -0.03
N CYS A 279 2.31 -1.50 0.54
CA CYS A 279 2.56 -1.54 1.98
C CYS A 279 3.49 -0.41 2.39
N ASN A 280 3.46 0.00 3.66
CA ASN A 280 4.43 0.92 4.23
C ASN A 280 5.86 0.35 4.21
N SER A 281 6.84 1.16 4.59
CA SER A 281 8.26 0.78 4.48
C SER A 281 8.66 -0.39 5.39
N VAL A 282 9.68 -1.12 4.95
CA VAL A 282 10.38 -2.14 5.75
C VAL A 282 11.02 -1.50 6.99
N ILE A 283 11.61 -0.31 6.84
CA ILE A 283 12.27 0.42 7.93
C ILE A 283 11.27 0.70 9.07
N ALA A 284 10.11 1.30 8.76
CA ALA A 284 9.09 1.61 9.76
C ALA A 284 8.58 0.35 10.45
N THR A 285 8.30 -0.72 9.69
CA THR A 285 7.81 -1.98 10.25
C THR A 285 8.83 -2.64 11.16
N LYS A 286 10.10 -2.76 10.72
CA LYS A 286 11.16 -3.35 11.54
C LYS A 286 11.47 -2.54 12.80
N MET A 287 11.50 -1.22 12.68
CA MET A 287 11.72 -0.34 13.83
C MET A 287 10.59 -0.48 14.86
N ALA A 288 9.34 -0.49 14.41
CA ALA A 288 8.19 -0.68 15.29
C ALA A 288 8.23 -2.06 15.98
N LEU A 289 8.60 -3.14 15.26
CA LEU A 289 8.73 -4.49 15.84
C LEU A 289 9.78 -4.56 16.95
N LYS A 290 10.82 -3.73 16.89
CA LYS A 290 11.83 -3.63 17.95
C LYS A 290 11.40 -2.76 19.14
N LEU A 291 10.43 -1.88 18.95
CA LEU A 291 9.96 -0.92 19.95
C LEU A 291 8.70 -1.38 20.68
N ALA A 292 7.87 -2.22 20.08
CA ALA A 292 6.58 -2.60 20.61
C ALA A 292 6.36 -4.12 20.62
N ASP A 293 5.53 -4.60 21.57
CA ASP A 293 5.15 -6.02 21.65
C ASP A 293 4.16 -6.41 20.53
N TYR A 294 3.38 -5.44 20.04
CA TYR A 294 2.45 -5.59 18.93
C TYR A 294 2.66 -4.48 17.91
N VAL A 295 2.71 -4.85 16.64
CA VAL A 295 2.72 -3.91 15.52
C VAL A 295 1.55 -4.22 14.62
N VAL A 296 0.64 -3.24 14.45
CA VAL A 296 -0.51 -3.35 13.56
C VAL A 296 -0.21 -2.57 12.27
N THR A 297 -0.30 -3.25 11.14
CA THR A 297 -0.05 -2.64 9.82
C THR A 297 -1.13 -3.04 8.83
N GLU A 298 -1.19 -2.34 7.69
CA GLU A 298 -2.15 -2.62 6.63
C GLU A 298 -1.50 -2.87 5.28
N ALA A 299 -2.25 -3.53 4.39
CA ALA A 299 -1.93 -3.66 2.97
C ALA A 299 -3.08 -3.11 2.11
N GLY A 300 -2.75 -2.54 0.94
CA GLY A 300 -3.73 -1.91 0.06
C GLY A 300 -4.71 -2.89 -0.56
N PHE A 301 -5.96 -2.47 -0.77
CA PHE A 301 -7.05 -3.26 -1.36
C PHE A 301 -7.37 -4.55 -0.56
N GLY A 302 -7.75 -5.61 -1.26
CA GLY A 302 -8.12 -6.89 -0.67
C GLY A 302 -6.95 -7.84 -0.42
N ALA A 303 -7.22 -8.98 0.20
CA ALA A 303 -6.21 -9.98 0.46
C ALA A 303 -5.65 -10.60 -0.83
N ASP A 304 -6.40 -10.53 -1.90
CA ASP A 304 -6.01 -10.96 -3.25
C ASP A 304 -4.95 -10.08 -3.92
N LEU A 305 -4.73 -8.88 -3.42
CA LEU A 305 -3.71 -7.94 -3.93
C LEU A 305 -2.71 -7.52 -2.84
N GLY A 306 -3.17 -6.72 -1.88
CA GLY A 306 -2.25 -6.13 -0.90
C GLY A 306 -1.66 -7.15 0.06
N ALA A 307 -2.47 -8.05 0.63
CA ALA A 307 -1.95 -9.04 1.57
C ALA A 307 -1.05 -10.07 0.87
N GLU A 308 -1.41 -10.54 -0.33
CA GLU A 308 -0.56 -11.41 -1.13
C GLU A 308 0.83 -10.79 -1.32
N LYS A 309 0.90 -9.52 -1.77
CA LYS A 309 2.18 -8.81 -2.00
C LYS A 309 2.93 -8.47 -0.72
N PHE A 310 2.21 -8.17 0.36
CA PHE A 310 2.82 -8.02 1.68
C PHE A 310 3.54 -9.30 2.08
N LEU A 311 2.91 -10.44 1.87
CA LEU A 311 3.44 -11.75 2.24
C LEU A 311 4.49 -12.23 1.24
N ASP A 312 4.21 -12.29 -0.06
CA ASP A 312 5.13 -12.85 -1.05
C ASP A 312 6.27 -11.92 -1.46
N ILE A 313 6.14 -10.60 -1.26
CA ILE A 313 7.20 -9.64 -1.60
C ILE A 313 7.83 -9.06 -0.34
N LYS A 314 7.09 -8.26 0.46
CA LYS A 314 7.66 -7.53 1.59
C LYS A 314 8.19 -8.46 2.68
N CYS A 315 7.40 -9.42 3.14
CA CYS A 315 7.81 -10.35 4.18
C CYS A 315 9.00 -11.20 3.75
N ARG A 316 8.98 -11.67 2.50
CA ARG A 316 10.09 -12.44 1.93
C ARG A 316 11.39 -11.64 1.88
N LEU A 317 11.37 -10.41 1.32
CA LEU A 317 12.56 -9.57 1.14
C LEU A 317 13.10 -9.02 2.46
N ALA A 318 12.24 -8.81 3.43
CA ALA A 318 12.58 -8.23 4.73
C ALA A 318 12.69 -9.27 5.86
N GLU A 319 12.47 -10.55 5.57
CA GLU A 319 12.51 -11.64 6.57
C GLU A 319 11.54 -11.38 7.73
N LEU A 320 10.32 -10.91 7.41
CA LEU A 320 9.26 -10.65 8.38
C LEU A 320 8.43 -11.91 8.61
N ASN A 321 8.03 -12.15 9.85
CA ASN A 321 7.13 -13.25 10.25
C ASN A 321 5.84 -12.67 10.83
N PRO A 322 4.76 -12.51 10.04
CA PRO A 322 3.47 -12.09 10.57
C PRO A 322 2.91 -13.11 11.57
N SER A 323 2.31 -12.61 12.64
CA SER A 323 1.73 -13.45 13.71
C SER A 323 0.25 -13.74 13.51
N ALA A 324 -0.47 -12.83 12.83
CA ALA A 324 -1.89 -12.98 12.51
C ALA A 324 -2.31 -12.03 11.39
N VAL A 325 -3.47 -12.33 10.79
CA VAL A 325 -4.11 -11.49 9.79
C VAL A 325 -5.54 -11.17 10.21
N VAL A 326 -5.90 -9.88 10.21
CA VAL A 326 -7.27 -9.41 10.37
C VAL A 326 -7.87 -9.18 9.00
N VAL A 327 -8.95 -9.88 8.67
CA VAL A 327 -9.68 -9.77 7.40
C VAL A 327 -10.92 -8.91 7.62
N VAL A 328 -10.88 -7.67 7.16
CA VAL A 328 -12.00 -6.74 7.28
C VAL A 328 -13.08 -7.07 6.25
N ALA A 329 -14.30 -7.21 6.71
CA ALA A 329 -15.49 -7.35 5.90
C ALA A 329 -16.51 -6.27 6.27
N THR A 330 -17.25 -5.77 5.29
CA THR A 330 -18.37 -4.84 5.50
C THR A 330 -19.65 -5.43 4.93
N ILE A 331 -20.76 -5.18 5.59
CA ILE A 331 -22.08 -5.59 5.11
C ILE A 331 -22.33 -5.09 3.67
N ARG A 332 -21.95 -3.83 3.39
CA ARG A 332 -22.11 -3.22 2.06
C ARG A 332 -21.34 -3.95 0.97
N ALA A 333 -20.07 -4.29 1.23
CA ALA A 333 -19.26 -5.00 0.26
C ALA A 333 -19.80 -6.41 0.01
N LEU A 334 -20.22 -7.13 1.05
CA LEU A 334 -20.83 -8.44 0.90
C LEU A 334 -22.13 -8.38 0.10
N LYS A 335 -23.01 -7.40 0.33
CA LYS A 335 -24.21 -7.20 -0.50
C LYS A 335 -23.87 -6.94 -1.96
N MET A 336 -22.87 -6.07 -2.23
CA MET A 336 -22.41 -5.83 -3.60
C MET A 336 -21.88 -7.11 -4.26
N HIS A 337 -21.11 -7.91 -3.54
CA HIS A 337 -20.62 -9.21 -4.01
C HIS A 337 -21.72 -10.26 -4.14
N GLY A 338 -22.85 -10.08 -3.48
CA GLY A 338 -24.07 -10.87 -3.64
C GLY A 338 -25.01 -10.36 -4.72
N GLY A 339 -24.59 -9.37 -5.51
CA GLY A 339 -25.32 -8.89 -6.68
C GLY A 339 -26.22 -7.67 -6.45
N VAL A 340 -26.12 -7.00 -5.28
CA VAL A 340 -26.86 -5.76 -5.02
C VAL A 340 -26.17 -4.59 -5.71
N GLU A 341 -26.96 -3.82 -6.49
CA GLU A 341 -26.48 -2.61 -7.13
C GLU A 341 -26.11 -1.52 -6.12
N GLN A 342 -25.16 -0.64 -6.51
CA GLN A 342 -24.56 0.34 -5.62
C GLN A 342 -25.57 1.28 -4.94
N GLU A 343 -26.63 1.64 -5.66
CA GLU A 343 -27.69 2.56 -5.20
C GLU A 343 -28.53 1.94 -4.08
N ASN A 344 -28.58 0.61 -3.98
CA ASN A 344 -29.41 -0.16 -3.06
C ASN A 344 -28.63 -0.75 -1.87
N LEU A 345 -27.32 -0.49 -1.77
CA LEU A 345 -26.47 -1.07 -0.70
C LEU A 345 -26.85 -0.63 0.72
N ASP A 346 -27.56 0.48 0.85
CA ASP A 346 -28.06 0.97 2.16
C ASP A 346 -29.38 0.26 2.59
N GLN A 347 -30.02 -0.52 1.73
CA GLN A 347 -31.21 -1.29 2.07
C GLN A 347 -30.81 -2.64 2.67
N PRO A 348 -31.44 -3.09 3.76
CA PRO A 348 -31.19 -4.41 4.33
C PRO A 348 -31.47 -5.54 3.32
N ASN A 349 -30.52 -6.48 3.20
CA ASN A 349 -30.64 -7.66 2.34
C ASN A 349 -29.73 -8.79 2.85
N VAL A 350 -30.22 -9.57 3.79
CA VAL A 350 -29.48 -10.70 4.40
C VAL A 350 -29.13 -11.76 3.38
N GLU A 351 -30.06 -12.09 2.45
CA GLU A 351 -29.84 -13.14 1.46
C GLU A 351 -28.67 -12.80 0.54
N ALA A 352 -28.67 -11.57 -0.03
CA ALA A 352 -27.57 -11.11 -0.88
C ALA A 352 -26.25 -10.99 -0.10
N MET A 353 -26.29 -10.52 1.14
CA MET A 353 -25.11 -10.44 2.01
C MET A 353 -24.49 -11.82 2.23
N LEU A 354 -25.28 -12.83 2.53
CA LEU A 354 -24.82 -14.22 2.70
C LEU A 354 -24.33 -14.82 1.37
N ALA A 355 -24.99 -14.52 0.25
CA ALA A 355 -24.49 -14.93 -1.06
C ALA A 355 -23.09 -14.34 -1.35
N GLY A 356 -22.87 -13.08 -0.97
CA GLY A 356 -21.57 -12.42 -1.10
C GLY A 356 -20.51 -12.89 -0.10
N ALA A 357 -20.88 -13.58 0.97
CA ALA A 357 -19.93 -14.14 1.94
C ALA A 357 -18.96 -15.15 1.32
N LYS A 358 -19.27 -15.71 0.14
CA LYS A 358 -18.32 -16.52 -0.65
C LYS A 358 -17.06 -15.74 -1.06
N ASN A 359 -17.15 -14.41 -1.24
CA ASN A 359 -15.98 -13.56 -1.47
C ASN A 359 -15.10 -13.52 -0.22
N LEU A 360 -15.69 -13.27 0.96
CA LEU A 360 -14.98 -13.33 2.24
C LEU A 360 -14.32 -14.70 2.45
N GLN A 361 -15.03 -15.80 2.17
CA GLN A 361 -14.49 -17.15 2.28
C GLN A 361 -13.22 -17.31 1.43
N LYS A 362 -13.20 -16.83 0.20
CA LYS A 362 -12.00 -16.91 -0.67
C LYS A 362 -10.83 -16.10 -0.11
N HIS A 363 -11.08 -14.93 0.44
CA HIS A 363 -10.03 -14.14 1.10
C HIS A 363 -9.47 -14.81 2.36
N ILE A 364 -10.31 -15.51 3.13
CA ILE A 364 -9.89 -16.36 4.27
C ILE A 364 -9.01 -17.51 3.78
N GLU A 365 -9.44 -18.23 2.76
CA GLU A 365 -8.67 -19.31 2.14
C GLU A 365 -7.29 -18.82 1.65
N THR A 366 -7.24 -17.63 1.09
CA THR A 366 -5.98 -16.98 0.68
C THR A 366 -5.05 -16.80 1.87
N VAL A 367 -5.53 -16.26 3.00
CA VAL A 367 -4.71 -16.10 4.22
C VAL A 367 -4.25 -17.45 4.76
N GLN A 368 -5.14 -18.43 4.78
CA GLN A 368 -4.83 -19.80 5.25
C GLN A 368 -3.76 -20.48 4.39
N SER A 369 -3.69 -20.19 3.08
CA SER A 369 -2.66 -20.74 2.19
C SER A 369 -1.24 -20.32 2.60
N PHE A 370 -1.09 -19.16 3.22
CA PHE A 370 0.17 -18.68 3.82
C PHE A 370 0.47 -19.28 5.21
N LYS A 371 -0.36 -20.19 5.71
CA LYS A 371 -0.24 -20.82 7.05
C LYS A 371 -0.34 -19.83 8.21
N LEU A 372 -1.09 -18.74 8.02
CA LEU A 372 -1.29 -17.71 9.04
C LEU A 372 -2.63 -17.87 9.74
N PRO A 373 -2.69 -17.68 11.07
CA PRO A 373 -3.94 -17.52 11.79
C PRO A 373 -4.63 -16.23 11.36
N PHE A 374 -5.95 -16.22 11.39
CA PHE A 374 -6.75 -15.07 10.98
C PHE A 374 -7.93 -14.82 11.92
N ILE A 375 -8.47 -13.62 11.83
CA ILE A 375 -9.74 -13.24 12.43
C ILE A 375 -10.51 -12.34 11.46
N VAL A 376 -11.81 -12.56 11.33
CA VAL A 376 -12.70 -11.66 10.57
C VAL A 376 -13.09 -10.47 11.46
N ALA A 377 -12.90 -9.26 10.95
CA ALA A 377 -13.38 -8.03 11.58
C ALA A 377 -14.57 -7.50 10.78
N ILE A 378 -15.77 -7.52 11.36
CA ILE A 378 -16.96 -6.90 10.77
C ILE A 378 -16.91 -5.42 11.07
N ASN A 379 -16.45 -4.62 10.09
CA ASN A 379 -16.39 -3.16 10.22
C ASN A 379 -17.80 -2.58 10.06
N LYS A 380 -18.37 -2.14 11.19
CA LYS A 380 -19.75 -1.64 11.26
C LYS A 380 -19.88 -0.23 10.75
N PHE A 381 -20.94 -0.01 9.98
CA PHE A 381 -21.42 1.31 9.60
C PHE A 381 -22.78 1.61 10.23
N ALA A 382 -23.08 2.90 10.45
CA ALA A 382 -24.31 3.33 11.11
C ALA A 382 -25.61 2.87 10.42
N LYS A 383 -25.53 2.51 9.14
CA LYS A 383 -26.68 2.04 8.34
C LYS A 383 -26.83 0.53 8.29
N ASP A 384 -25.87 -0.22 8.83
CA ASP A 384 -25.94 -1.68 8.86
C ASP A 384 -27.06 -2.12 9.79
N SER A 385 -27.94 -3.00 9.31
CA SER A 385 -29.00 -3.53 10.14
C SER A 385 -28.44 -4.58 11.12
N LYS A 386 -29.07 -4.66 12.29
CA LYS A 386 -28.69 -5.67 13.29
C LYS A 386 -28.86 -7.09 12.74
N GLU A 387 -29.89 -7.34 11.95
CA GLU A 387 -30.18 -8.63 11.34
C GLU A 387 -29.07 -9.09 10.39
N GLU A 388 -28.53 -8.18 9.58
CA GLU A 388 -27.40 -8.47 8.68
C GLU A 388 -26.12 -8.78 9.47
N VAL A 389 -25.82 -8.02 10.51
CA VAL A 389 -24.64 -8.25 11.36
C VAL A 389 -24.76 -9.59 12.09
N ASP A 390 -25.92 -9.86 12.72
CA ASP A 390 -26.18 -11.13 13.44
C ASP A 390 -26.10 -12.35 12.49
N ALA A 391 -26.63 -12.21 11.26
CA ALA A 391 -26.54 -13.26 10.24
C ALA A 391 -25.09 -13.54 9.81
N LEU A 392 -24.26 -12.50 9.63
CA LEU A 392 -22.86 -12.67 9.28
C LEU A 392 -22.06 -13.29 10.44
N LEU A 393 -22.32 -12.89 11.69
CA LEU A 393 -21.72 -13.52 12.86
C LEU A 393 -22.07 -15.00 12.93
N THR A 394 -23.35 -15.35 12.72
CA THR A 394 -23.82 -16.74 12.69
C THR A 394 -23.11 -17.53 11.59
N TRP A 395 -23.04 -16.98 10.37
CA TRP A 395 -22.34 -17.61 9.25
C TRP A 395 -20.85 -17.87 9.56
N CYS A 396 -20.16 -16.90 10.18
CA CYS A 396 -18.77 -17.10 10.59
C CYS A 396 -18.64 -18.24 11.62
N HIS A 397 -19.52 -18.29 12.62
CA HIS A 397 -19.50 -19.35 13.64
C HIS A 397 -19.77 -20.75 13.05
N GLU A 398 -20.76 -20.87 12.16
CA GLU A 398 -21.07 -22.11 11.47
C GLU A 398 -19.91 -22.65 10.62
N ASN A 399 -19.08 -21.75 10.09
CA ASN A 399 -17.89 -22.09 9.31
C ASN A 399 -16.62 -22.19 10.18
N ASN A 400 -16.71 -22.06 11.50
CA ASN A 400 -15.59 -22.04 12.43
C ASN A 400 -14.56 -20.91 12.12
N TYR A 401 -15.01 -19.77 11.66
CA TYR A 401 -14.19 -18.59 11.45
C TYR A 401 -14.21 -17.70 12.69
N PRO A 402 -13.05 -17.43 13.33
CA PRO A 402 -12.97 -16.44 14.39
C PRO A 402 -13.44 -15.07 13.87
N VAL A 403 -14.32 -14.42 14.62
CA VAL A 403 -14.94 -13.17 14.18
C VAL A 403 -15.15 -12.21 15.36
N ALA A 404 -15.02 -10.92 15.11
CA ALA A 404 -15.35 -9.84 16.04
C ALA A 404 -16.03 -8.70 15.30
N GLU A 405 -16.91 -7.97 16.00
CA GLU A 405 -17.38 -6.67 15.53
C GLU A 405 -16.28 -5.63 15.73
N ALA A 406 -16.15 -4.71 14.78
CA ALA A 406 -15.21 -3.59 14.80
C ALA A 406 -15.97 -2.28 14.63
N ASP A 407 -16.09 -1.50 15.71
CA ASP A 407 -16.83 -0.23 15.76
C ASP A 407 -15.87 0.95 16.06
N GLY A 408 -14.68 0.91 15.48
CA GLY A 408 -13.64 1.91 15.72
C GLY A 408 -14.01 3.29 15.22
N TRP A 409 -14.77 3.39 14.11
CA TRP A 409 -15.22 4.69 13.61
C TRP A 409 -16.06 5.45 14.63
N ALA A 410 -17.01 4.80 15.26
CA ALA A 410 -17.92 5.45 16.21
C ALA A 410 -17.36 5.57 17.63
N LYS A 411 -16.48 4.64 18.05
CA LYS A 411 -16.08 4.48 19.45
C LYS A 411 -14.55 4.44 19.68
N GLY A 412 -13.74 4.66 18.65
CA GLY A 412 -12.29 4.55 18.81
C GLY A 412 -11.86 3.16 19.30
N GLY A 413 -10.87 3.11 20.17
CA GLY A 413 -10.35 1.88 20.74
C GLY A 413 -11.38 1.10 21.58
N ASP A 414 -12.36 1.77 22.20
CA ASP A 414 -13.42 1.09 22.97
C ASP A 414 -14.28 0.18 22.08
N GLY A 415 -14.49 0.60 20.82
CA GLY A 415 -15.20 -0.22 19.82
C GLY A 415 -14.41 -1.40 19.29
N MET A 416 -13.16 -1.58 19.72
CA MET A 416 -12.23 -2.58 19.20
C MET A 416 -11.78 -3.59 20.26
N LEU A 417 -12.27 -3.52 21.50
CA LEU A 417 -11.80 -4.35 22.62
C LEU A 417 -11.98 -5.85 22.37
N ASP A 418 -13.11 -6.28 21.80
CA ASP A 418 -13.34 -7.70 21.47
C ASP A 418 -12.34 -8.18 20.41
N LEU A 419 -12.15 -7.41 19.35
CA LEU A 419 -11.16 -7.72 18.32
C LEU A 419 -9.74 -7.75 18.92
N ALA A 420 -9.37 -6.79 19.75
CA ALA A 420 -8.06 -6.71 20.38
C ALA A 420 -7.76 -7.95 21.24
N ASN A 421 -8.70 -8.37 22.10
CA ASN A 421 -8.55 -9.57 22.92
C ASN A 421 -8.38 -10.82 22.04
N LYS A 422 -9.21 -11.00 21.03
CA LYS A 422 -9.12 -12.14 20.11
C LYS A 422 -7.82 -12.15 19.29
N VAL A 423 -7.29 -10.98 18.92
CA VAL A 423 -5.97 -10.86 18.27
C VAL A 423 -4.86 -11.30 19.23
N VAL A 424 -4.93 -10.92 20.51
CA VAL A 424 -3.97 -11.43 21.50
C VAL A 424 -4.03 -12.94 21.59
N ASP A 425 -5.22 -13.52 21.72
CA ASP A 425 -5.42 -14.96 21.83
C ASP A 425 -4.84 -15.73 20.63
N ILE A 426 -5.13 -15.30 19.40
CA ILE A 426 -4.64 -16.02 18.20
C ILE A 426 -3.14 -15.84 17.97
N THR A 427 -2.54 -14.78 18.49
CA THR A 427 -1.10 -14.51 18.36
C THR A 427 -0.25 -15.16 19.46
N ASP A 428 -0.86 -15.77 20.48
CA ASP A 428 -0.12 -16.50 21.52
C ASP A 428 0.40 -17.86 21.04
N HIS A 429 -0.05 -18.30 19.88
CA HIS A 429 0.43 -19.53 19.25
C HIS A 429 1.47 -19.23 18.18
N ALA A 430 2.58 -19.96 18.20
CA ALA A 430 3.58 -19.87 17.15
C ALA A 430 2.98 -20.29 15.80
N CYS A 431 3.07 -19.43 14.81
CA CYS A 431 2.73 -19.75 13.43
C CYS A 431 3.99 -19.78 12.56
N LYS A 432 3.93 -20.51 11.47
CA LYS A 432 5.00 -20.58 10.49
C LYS A 432 4.46 -20.02 9.17
N TYR A 433 4.67 -18.74 8.96
CA TYR A 433 4.39 -18.11 7.68
C TYR A 433 5.12 -18.85 6.55
N GLN A 434 4.44 -19.08 5.44
CA GLN A 434 4.99 -19.71 4.25
C GLN A 434 4.52 -18.97 3.00
N PRO A 435 5.44 -18.53 2.11
CA PRO A 435 5.09 -17.96 0.82
C PRO A 435 4.39 -18.99 -0.09
N ILE A 436 3.59 -18.51 -1.05
CA ILE A 436 2.83 -19.37 -1.97
C ILE A 436 3.75 -20.06 -2.98
N TYR A 437 4.84 -19.40 -3.40
CA TYR A 437 5.76 -19.93 -4.40
C TYR A 437 7.23 -19.80 -3.97
N ASP A 438 8.10 -20.61 -4.57
CA ASP A 438 9.55 -20.44 -4.47
C ASP A 438 10.04 -19.40 -5.48
N VAL A 439 10.97 -18.52 -5.06
CA VAL A 439 11.56 -17.52 -5.98
C VAL A 439 12.34 -18.16 -7.13
N ASN A 440 12.78 -19.40 -6.98
CA ASN A 440 13.45 -20.18 -8.01
C ASN A 440 12.52 -20.84 -9.03
N ASP A 441 11.21 -20.84 -8.79
CA ASP A 441 10.23 -21.24 -9.79
C ASP A 441 10.35 -20.35 -11.03
N SER A 442 9.90 -20.83 -12.20
CA SER A 442 9.80 -19.98 -13.39
C SER A 442 8.76 -18.85 -13.16
N ILE A 443 8.88 -17.76 -13.92
CA ILE A 443 7.90 -16.64 -13.84
C ILE A 443 6.49 -17.16 -14.05
N GLU A 444 6.29 -18.02 -15.06
CA GLU A 444 4.98 -18.61 -15.37
C GLU A 444 4.44 -19.42 -14.20
N THR A 445 5.29 -20.25 -13.54
CA THR A 445 4.90 -21.05 -12.39
C THR A 445 4.51 -20.19 -11.20
N LYS A 446 5.25 -19.10 -10.91
CA LYS A 446 4.91 -18.14 -9.85
C LYS A 446 3.54 -17.53 -10.09
N ILE A 447 3.30 -17.04 -11.31
CA ILE A 447 2.03 -16.43 -11.73
C ILE A 447 0.89 -17.45 -11.60
N THR A 448 1.06 -18.66 -12.12
CA THR A 448 0.05 -19.71 -12.06
C THR A 448 -0.32 -20.05 -10.63
N LYS A 449 0.66 -20.23 -9.73
CA LYS A 449 0.42 -20.50 -8.32
C LYS A 449 -0.39 -19.39 -7.64
N ILE A 450 -0.11 -18.11 -7.94
CA ILE A 450 -0.91 -17.00 -7.41
C ILE A 450 -2.33 -17.07 -7.98
N CYS A 451 -2.49 -17.21 -9.29
CA CYS A 451 -3.81 -17.27 -9.93
C CYS A 451 -4.68 -18.41 -9.37
N GLU A 452 -4.14 -19.59 -9.24
CA GLU A 452 -4.85 -20.75 -8.69
C GLU A 452 -5.18 -20.57 -7.20
N THR A 453 -4.17 -20.21 -6.39
CA THR A 453 -4.30 -20.19 -4.93
C THR A 453 -5.06 -18.96 -4.45
N VAL A 454 -4.76 -17.77 -4.98
CA VAL A 454 -5.29 -16.49 -4.50
C VAL A 454 -6.58 -16.12 -5.22
N TYR A 455 -6.60 -16.21 -6.56
CA TYR A 455 -7.76 -15.78 -7.35
C TYR A 455 -8.79 -16.91 -7.53
N GLY A 456 -8.35 -18.16 -7.47
CA GLY A 456 -9.20 -19.33 -7.79
C GLY A 456 -9.38 -19.52 -9.29
N SER A 457 -8.45 -18.99 -10.10
CA SER A 457 -8.43 -19.14 -11.56
C SER A 457 -7.72 -20.44 -11.94
N PRO A 458 -8.41 -21.43 -12.52
CA PRO A 458 -7.80 -22.71 -12.89
C PRO A 458 -6.95 -22.63 -14.16
N HIS A 459 -7.06 -21.53 -14.92
CA HIS A 459 -6.38 -21.35 -16.20
C HIS A 459 -5.73 -19.97 -16.30
N VAL A 460 -4.50 -19.94 -16.81
CA VAL A 460 -3.73 -18.71 -17.06
C VAL A 460 -3.30 -18.71 -18.52
N GLU A 461 -3.59 -17.63 -19.22
CA GLU A 461 -3.16 -17.41 -20.60
C GLU A 461 -2.13 -16.31 -20.69
N PHE A 462 -1.02 -16.56 -21.37
CA PHE A 462 0.08 -15.63 -21.57
C PHE A 462 0.06 -15.12 -23.01
N SER A 463 0.08 -13.79 -23.21
CA SER A 463 0.21 -13.21 -24.54
C SER A 463 1.56 -13.54 -25.18
N GLU A 464 1.65 -13.46 -26.51
CA GLU A 464 2.92 -13.64 -27.24
C GLU A 464 3.98 -12.63 -26.78
N LEU A 465 3.56 -11.38 -26.52
CA LEU A 465 4.42 -10.33 -25.98
C LEU A 465 5.00 -10.73 -24.62
N THR A 466 4.15 -11.23 -23.73
CA THR A 466 4.58 -11.71 -22.41
C THR A 466 5.59 -12.83 -22.52
N ASN A 467 5.32 -13.84 -23.34
CA ASN A 467 6.24 -14.97 -23.55
C ASN A 467 7.61 -14.52 -24.09
N THR A 468 7.62 -13.57 -25.01
CA THR A 468 8.85 -12.99 -25.53
C THR A 468 9.65 -12.27 -24.44
N LYS A 469 8.99 -11.45 -23.63
CA LYS A 469 9.63 -10.72 -22.53
C LYS A 469 10.14 -11.66 -21.43
N ILE A 470 9.44 -12.75 -21.12
CA ILE A 470 9.92 -13.75 -20.15
C ILE A 470 11.29 -14.30 -20.59
N GLN A 471 11.48 -14.61 -21.87
CA GLN A 471 12.76 -15.10 -22.38
C GLN A 471 13.88 -14.06 -22.24
N ASP A 472 13.58 -12.78 -22.41
CA ASP A 472 14.54 -11.70 -22.18
C ASP A 472 14.85 -11.52 -20.69
N PHE A 473 13.86 -11.65 -19.81
CA PHE A 473 14.05 -11.54 -18.36
C PHE A 473 14.94 -12.67 -17.82
N ILE A 474 14.82 -13.89 -18.35
CA ILE A 474 15.70 -15.02 -18.02
C ILE A 474 17.16 -14.68 -18.36
N LYS A 475 17.42 -14.08 -19.54
CA LYS A 475 18.79 -13.69 -19.95
C LYS A 475 19.43 -12.67 -19.00
N HIS A 476 18.62 -11.82 -18.37
CA HIS A 476 19.10 -10.80 -17.43
C HIS A 476 19.05 -11.25 -15.95
N GLY A 477 18.62 -12.49 -15.66
CA GLY A 477 18.52 -13.04 -14.31
C GLY A 477 17.37 -12.47 -13.49
N TRP A 478 16.39 -11.84 -14.14
CA TRP A 478 15.19 -11.29 -13.47
C TRP A 478 14.11 -12.36 -13.22
N ASP A 479 14.28 -13.55 -13.73
CA ASP A 479 13.41 -14.70 -13.48
C ASP A 479 13.44 -15.17 -12.02
N LYS A 480 14.45 -14.78 -11.24
CA LYS A 480 14.55 -15.07 -9.79
C LYS A 480 13.89 -14.01 -8.90
N LEU A 481 13.34 -12.96 -9.47
CA LEU A 481 12.60 -11.95 -8.70
C LEU A 481 11.18 -12.45 -8.34
N PRO A 482 10.61 -12.04 -7.21
CA PRO A 482 9.19 -12.24 -6.95
C PRO A 482 8.32 -11.53 -7.97
N VAL A 483 7.08 -11.97 -8.12
CA VAL A 483 6.11 -11.36 -9.04
C VAL A 483 5.12 -10.48 -8.29
N CYS A 484 4.78 -9.35 -8.91
CA CYS A 484 3.82 -8.36 -8.41
C CYS A 484 2.67 -8.26 -9.40
N MET A 485 1.54 -8.90 -9.07
CA MET A 485 0.37 -8.91 -9.95
C MET A 485 -0.30 -7.55 -10.00
N ALA A 486 -0.40 -6.97 -11.19
CA ALA A 486 -1.11 -5.72 -11.46
C ALA A 486 -2.49 -6.03 -12.08
N LYS A 487 -3.52 -5.97 -11.24
CA LYS A 487 -4.88 -6.43 -11.50
C LYS A 487 -5.90 -5.43 -10.98
N THR A 488 -7.13 -5.50 -11.49
CA THR A 488 -8.26 -4.76 -10.90
C THR A 488 -8.45 -5.14 -9.43
N PRO A 489 -8.68 -4.18 -8.52
CA PRO A 489 -8.99 -4.49 -7.12
C PRO A 489 -10.46 -4.89 -6.90
N LEU A 490 -11.33 -4.75 -7.90
CA LEU A 490 -12.78 -4.86 -7.75
C LEU A 490 -13.33 -6.28 -7.90
N SER A 491 -12.48 -7.24 -8.25
CA SER A 491 -12.85 -8.65 -8.46
C SER A 491 -11.65 -9.55 -8.10
N LEU A 492 -11.92 -10.81 -7.79
CA LEU A 492 -10.90 -11.87 -7.72
C LEU A 492 -10.33 -12.18 -9.11
N SER A 493 -11.11 -11.97 -10.19
CA SER A 493 -10.65 -12.15 -11.56
C SER A 493 -9.99 -10.87 -12.12
N ASP A 494 -9.51 -10.92 -13.34
CA ASP A 494 -9.05 -9.78 -14.15
C ASP A 494 -10.21 -8.95 -14.75
N ASP A 495 -11.44 -9.48 -14.70
CA ASP A 495 -12.67 -8.76 -15.11
C ASP A 495 -13.33 -8.08 -13.89
N PRO A 496 -13.38 -6.73 -13.82
CA PRO A 496 -13.98 -6.01 -12.69
C PRO A 496 -15.50 -6.21 -12.55
N THR A 497 -16.16 -6.77 -13.55
CA THR A 497 -17.61 -7.02 -13.52
C THR A 497 -17.99 -8.32 -12.81
N LEU A 498 -17.07 -9.27 -12.72
CA LEU A 498 -17.28 -10.55 -12.04
C LEU A 498 -17.19 -10.35 -10.52
N LYS A 499 -18.34 -10.29 -9.86
CA LYS A 499 -18.46 -10.09 -8.41
C LYS A 499 -18.49 -11.42 -7.65
N GLY A 500 -18.40 -11.33 -6.32
CA GLY A 500 -18.48 -12.48 -5.45
C GLY A 500 -17.24 -13.38 -5.55
N ARG A 501 -17.47 -14.65 -5.77
CA ARG A 501 -16.41 -15.65 -5.98
C ARG A 501 -16.61 -16.25 -7.38
N PRO A 502 -16.03 -15.66 -8.43
CA PRO A 502 -16.09 -16.21 -9.78
C PRO A 502 -15.40 -17.58 -9.83
N GLU A 503 -15.93 -18.48 -10.64
CA GLU A 503 -15.44 -19.85 -10.84
C GLU A 503 -15.18 -20.08 -12.34
N ASN A 504 -14.27 -20.98 -12.67
CA ASN A 504 -13.97 -21.42 -14.04
C ASN A 504 -13.62 -20.29 -15.02
N PHE A 505 -13.02 -19.21 -14.52
CA PHE A 505 -12.54 -18.12 -15.36
C PHE A 505 -11.06 -18.29 -15.73
N VAL A 506 -10.63 -17.62 -16.77
CA VAL A 506 -9.24 -17.56 -17.22
C VAL A 506 -8.63 -16.23 -16.77
N THR A 507 -7.42 -16.25 -16.26
CA THR A 507 -6.64 -15.03 -16.02
C THR A 507 -5.73 -14.76 -17.20
N HIS A 508 -5.83 -13.57 -17.82
CA HIS A 508 -5.05 -13.19 -19.00
C HIS A 508 -3.87 -12.34 -18.59
N ILE A 509 -2.66 -12.82 -18.87
CA ILE A 509 -1.43 -12.05 -18.68
C ILE A 509 -1.10 -11.32 -19.98
N THR A 510 -1.31 -10.01 -19.99
CA THR A 510 -1.19 -9.17 -21.19
C THR A 510 0.21 -8.66 -21.42
N ASP A 511 0.96 -8.39 -20.35
CA ASP A 511 2.33 -7.87 -20.40
C ASP A 511 3.06 -8.10 -19.08
N ILE A 512 4.40 -7.95 -19.09
CA ILE A 512 5.26 -7.90 -17.91
C ILE A 512 6.28 -6.77 -18.04
N SER A 513 6.68 -6.21 -16.90
CA SER A 513 7.79 -5.27 -16.81
C SER A 513 8.65 -5.56 -15.57
N VAL A 514 9.89 -5.09 -15.57
CA VAL A 514 10.77 -5.27 -14.42
C VAL A 514 10.90 -3.97 -13.63
N SER A 515 10.70 -4.03 -12.31
CA SER A 515 11.13 -3.03 -11.34
C SER A 515 12.40 -3.56 -10.67
N ALA A 516 13.52 -3.50 -11.42
CA ALA A 516 14.77 -4.14 -11.03
C ALA A 516 15.37 -3.50 -9.76
N GLY A 517 15.17 -2.22 -9.56
CA GLY A 517 15.57 -1.50 -8.35
C GLY A 517 14.78 -1.97 -7.14
N ALA A 518 13.47 -2.00 -7.23
CA ALA A 518 12.59 -2.51 -6.18
C ALA A 518 12.79 -4.02 -5.96
N GLY A 519 13.10 -4.76 -7.02
CA GLY A 519 13.41 -6.19 -6.96
C GLY A 519 12.18 -7.08 -7.12
N PHE A 520 11.30 -6.76 -8.07
CA PHE A 520 10.18 -7.62 -8.48
C PHE A 520 9.82 -7.43 -9.96
N VAL A 521 9.14 -8.42 -10.52
CA VAL A 521 8.54 -8.36 -11.86
C VAL A 521 7.07 -7.95 -11.72
N VAL A 522 6.67 -6.91 -12.43
CA VAL A 522 5.25 -6.48 -12.50
C VAL A 522 4.56 -7.27 -13.61
N VAL A 523 3.42 -7.87 -13.29
CA VAL A 523 2.66 -8.75 -14.18
C VAL A 523 1.29 -8.14 -14.42
N TYR A 524 0.99 -7.74 -15.65
CA TYR A 524 -0.23 -7.06 -16.02
C TYR A 524 -1.31 -8.04 -16.50
N THR A 525 -2.50 -7.97 -15.90
CA THR A 525 -3.67 -8.71 -16.35
C THR A 525 -4.63 -7.86 -17.19
N GLY A 526 -4.24 -6.64 -17.48
CA GLY A 526 -5.03 -5.67 -18.24
C GLY A 526 -4.44 -4.27 -18.13
N ASN A 527 -5.21 -3.26 -18.52
CA ASN A 527 -4.74 -1.88 -18.46
C ASN A 527 -4.81 -1.34 -17.03
N VAL A 528 -3.67 -1.19 -16.39
CA VAL A 528 -3.55 -0.61 -15.05
C VAL A 528 -3.06 0.83 -15.16
N LEU A 529 -3.87 1.78 -14.68
CA LEU A 529 -3.55 3.20 -14.74
C LEU A 529 -2.52 3.57 -13.66
N THR A 530 -1.37 4.07 -14.11
CA THR A 530 -0.30 4.59 -13.27
C THR A 530 -0.37 6.10 -13.06
N MET A 531 -1.22 6.79 -13.85
CA MET A 531 -1.60 8.18 -13.68
C MET A 531 -3.13 8.26 -13.62
N PRO A 532 -3.73 8.28 -12.41
CA PRO A 532 -5.17 8.46 -12.26
C PRO A 532 -5.64 9.80 -12.82
N GLY A 533 -6.89 9.86 -13.25
CA GLY A 533 -7.55 11.11 -13.60
C GLY A 533 -8.44 11.62 -12.47
N LEU A 534 -8.69 12.92 -12.44
CA LEU A 534 -9.72 13.48 -11.57
C LEU A 534 -11.10 12.97 -11.99
N PRO A 535 -12.02 12.69 -11.05
CA PRO A 535 -13.41 12.33 -11.34
C PRO A 535 -14.19 13.54 -11.89
N LYS A 536 -15.44 13.29 -12.32
CA LYS A 536 -16.32 14.36 -12.82
C LYS A 536 -16.49 15.51 -11.82
N VAL A 537 -16.59 15.19 -10.55
CA VAL A 537 -16.60 16.15 -9.44
C VAL A 537 -15.49 15.73 -8.47
N PRO A 538 -14.31 16.35 -8.53
CA PRO A 538 -13.23 16.04 -7.62
C PRO A 538 -13.51 16.56 -6.21
N ALA A 539 -12.95 15.92 -5.20
CA ALA A 539 -13.07 16.36 -3.80
C ALA A 539 -12.59 17.80 -3.59
N ALA A 540 -11.58 18.20 -4.36
CA ALA A 540 -11.00 19.56 -4.34
C ALA A 540 -12.02 20.70 -4.50
N VAL A 541 -13.14 20.49 -5.20
CA VAL A 541 -14.14 21.57 -5.41
C VAL A 541 -14.91 21.93 -4.15
N ASN A 542 -14.85 21.09 -3.13
CA ASN A 542 -15.52 21.29 -1.84
C ASN A 542 -14.54 21.76 -0.74
N MET A 543 -13.25 21.89 -1.06
CA MET A 543 -12.22 22.27 -0.10
C MET A 543 -11.99 23.77 -0.10
N GLY A 544 -11.66 24.31 1.08
CA GLY A 544 -11.29 25.71 1.22
C GLY A 544 -10.77 26.02 2.61
N ILE A 545 -10.52 27.31 2.83
CA ILE A 545 -10.10 27.87 4.10
C ILE A 545 -11.17 28.89 4.50
N ASP A 546 -11.63 28.83 5.73
CA ASP A 546 -12.61 29.77 6.28
C ASP A 546 -11.95 31.10 6.75
N GLU A 547 -12.76 32.01 7.27
CA GLU A 547 -12.28 33.33 7.72
C GLU A 547 -11.31 33.25 8.92
N SER A 548 -11.33 32.17 9.68
CA SER A 548 -10.40 31.92 10.79
C SER A 548 -9.07 31.30 10.35
N GLY A 549 -8.97 30.88 9.08
CA GLY A 549 -7.83 30.16 8.53
C GLY A 549 -7.91 28.64 8.71
N GLU A 550 -9.07 28.13 9.14
CA GLU A 550 -9.28 26.67 9.29
C GLU A 550 -9.69 26.04 7.96
N THR A 551 -9.14 24.85 7.70
CA THR A 551 -9.48 24.06 6.52
C THR A 551 -10.88 23.46 6.64
N TYR A 552 -11.64 23.44 5.55
CA TYR A 552 -12.90 22.70 5.45
C TYR A 552 -12.93 21.82 4.19
N GLY A 553 -13.73 20.78 4.20
CA GLY A 553 -13.95 19.90 3.06
C GLY A 553 -12.82 18.90 2.78
N LEU A 554 -11.82 18.81 3.64
CA LEU A 554 -10.74 17.84 3.54
C LEU A 554 -11.18 16.47 4.11
N PHE A 555 -12.35 15.97 3.82
CA PHE A 555 -13.07 14.76 4.29
C PHE A 555 -14.15 14.98 5.35
#